data_6508c9abea552155946342cc90cdf7c2
#
_entry.id   6508c9abea552155946342cc90cdf7c2
#
_cell.length_a   1.000
_cell.length_b   1.000
_cell.length_c   1.000
_cell.angle_alpha   90.00
_cell.angle_beta   90.00
_cell.angle_gamma   90.00
#
_symmetry.space_group_name_H-M   'P 1'
#
loop_
_entity.id
_entity.type
_entity.pdbx_description
1 polymer ?
#
loop_
_entity_poly.entity_id
_entity_poly.type
_entity_poly.pdbx_seq_one_letter_code
_entity_poly.pdbx_strand_id
1 'polypeptide(L)'
;MTRIKITFLFIFCMALSNGLEAQLGNSKPDDSKNDLWLTYSGAKGPGKGRHVVLIAAEQEYRSEQSMPMLAKVLSKHHGFDCTVLFSVNEKGEVDPTMPAPFKDKT
;
A
#
# COMPACT_ATOMS: atom_id res chain seq x y z
N MET A 1 -48.90 -18.19 -22.57
CA MET A 1 -47.61 -17.80 -23.17
C MET A 1 -46.90 -16.63 -22.47
N THR A 2 -47.41 -16.11 -21.39
CA THR A 2 -46.85 -14.97 -20.64
C THR A 2 -46.00 -15.36 -19.43
N ARG A 3 -45.79 -16.64 -19.18
CA ARG A 3 -45.08 -17.12 -17.97
C ARG A 3 -43.54 -17.30 -18.14
N ILE A 4 -43.02 -17.24 -19.33
CA ILE A 4 -41.60 -17.49 -19.59
C ILE A 4 -40.75 -16.22 -19.52
N LYS A 5 -41.36 -15.06 -19.60
CA LYS A 5 -40.63 -13.77 -19.58
C LYS A 5 -40.21 -13.27 -18.19
N ILE A 6 -40.83 -13.78 -17.12
CA ILE A 6 -40.55 -13.34 -15.76
C ILE A 6 -39.34 -14.06 -15.16
N THR A 7 -39.10 -15.29 -15.60
CA THR A 7 -37.96 -16.10 -15.09
C THR A 7 -36.61 -15.61 -15.62
N PHE A 8 -36.60 -15.01 -16.79
CA PHE A 8 -35.34 -14.48 -17.38
C PHE A 8 -34.91 -13.15 -16.75
N LEU A 9 -35.85 -12.37 -16.24
CA LEU A 9 -35.56 -11.10 -15.60
C LEU A 9 -34.94 -11.29 -14.19
N PHE A 10 -35.30 -12.38 -13.51
CA PHE A 10 -34.81 -12.69 -12.16
C PHE A 10 -33.36 -13.22 -12.17
N ILE A 11 -32.96 -13.91 -13.23
CA ILE A 11 -31.59 -14.46 -13.37
C ILE A 11 -30.59 -13.33 -13.71
N PHE A 12 -31.03 -12.29 -14.40
CA PHE A 12 -30.17 -11.16 -14.74
C PHE A 12 -29.88 -10.24 -13.54
N CYS A 13 -30.78 -10.18 -12.56
CA CYS A 13 -30.57 -9.36 -11.35
C CYS A 13 -29.57 -9.99 -10.35
N MET A 14 -29.40 -11.32 -10.36
CA MET A 14 -28.46 -12.00 -9.46
C MET A 14 -27.01 -11.95 -9.92
N ALA A 15 -26.75 -11.69 -11.19
CA ALA A 15 -25.39 -11.61 -11.72
C ALA A 15 -24.70 -10.27 -11.45
N LEU A 16 -25.43 -9.25 -11.04
CA LEU A 16 -24.90 -7.90 -10.79
C LEU A 16 -24.47 -7.65 -9.34
N SER A 17 -24.82 -8.53 -8.40
CA SER A 17 -24.49 -8.34 -6.99
C SER A 17 -23.13 -8.90 -6.55
N ASN A 18 -22.45 -9.68 -7.37
CA ASN A 18 -21.17 -10.29 -7.03
C ASN A 18 -19.93 -9.46 -7.45
N GLY A 19 -20.11 -8.32 -8.08
CA GLY A 19 -19.00 -7.53 -8.62
C GLY A 19 -18.51 -6.39 -7.72
N LEU A 20 -19.23 -6.05 -6.66
CA LEU A 20 -18.92 -4.82 -5.91
C LEU A 20 -18.08 -5.03 -4.64
N GLU A 21 -17.97 -6.26 -4.13
CA GLU A 21 -17.27 -6.51 -2.86
C GLU A 21 -15.76 -6.77 -3.03
N ALA A 22 -15.30 -7.04 -4.24
CA ALA A 22 -13.88 -7.33 -4.49
C ALA A 22 -12.98 -6.09 -4.58
N GLN A 23 -13.53 -4.88 -4.49
CA GLN A 23 -12.79 -3.63 -4.73
C GLN A 23 -12.51 -2.78 -3.47
N LEU A 24 -13.00 -3.18 -2.33
CA LEU A 24 -12.51 -2.67 -1.04
C LEU A 24 -11.21 -3.41 -0.70
N GLY A 25 -10.23 -3.27 -1.61
CA GLY A 25 -8.92 -3.86 -1.43
C GLY A 25 -8.29 -3.34 -0.14
N ASN A 26 -8.25 -4.17 0.86
CA ASN A 26 -7.17 -4.17 1.81
C ASN A 26 -5.89 -4.24 0.97
N SER A 27 -5.25 -3.11 0.75
CA SER A 27 -3.84 -3.11 0.39
C SER A 27 -3.10 -3.59 1.63
N LYS A 28 -3.08 -4.91 1.80
CA LYS A 28 -2.21 -5.58 2.72
C LYS A 28 -0.80 -5.12 2.38
N PRO A 29 0.00 -4.64 3.33
CA PRO A 29 1.42 -4.47 3.09
C PRO A 29 1.93 -5.80 2.54
N ASP A 30 2.63 -5.75 1.44
CA ASP A 30 3.29 -6.94 0.90
C ASP A 30 4.36 -7.33 1.92
N ASP A 31 4.03 -8.34 2.71
CA ASP A 31 4.86 -8.89 3.78
C ASP A 31 5.89 -9.85 3.16
N SER A 32 6.59 -9.39 2.14
CA SER A 32 7.69 -10.13 1.56
C SER A 32 8.87 -10.09 2.53
N LYS A 33 9.13 -11.24 3.04
CA LYS A 33 10.19 -11.63 3.97
C LYS A 33 11.53 -10.93 3.71
N ASN A 34 12.06 -10.28 4.72
CA ASN A 34 13.39 -9.67 4.84
C ASN A 34 13.58 -8.27 4.25
N ASP A 35 12.53 -7.54 3.98
CA ASP A 35 12.71 -6.20 3.46
C ASP A 35 12.85 -5.21 4.61
N LEU A 36 14.00 -4.54 4.66
CA LEU A 36 14.29 -3.46 5.60
C LEU A 36 13.53 -2.17 5.23
N TRP A 37 12.48 -2.31 4.44
CA TRP A 37 11.65 -1.22 3.95
C TRP A 37 10.19 -1.63 3.86
N LEU A 38 9.31 -0.63 3.83
CA LEU A 38 7.88 -0.82 3.60
C LEU A 38 7.50 -0.31 2.22
N THR A 39 6.65 -1.05 1.50
CA THR A 39 6.09 -0.63 0.22
C THR A 39 4.58 -0.45 0.31
N TYR A 40 4.08 0.56 -0.38
CA TYR A 40 2.66 0.87 -0.49
C TYR A 40 2.32 1.12 -1.95
N SER A 41 1.40 0.34 -2.49
CA SER A 41 0.94 0.50 -3.86
C SER A 41 -0.08 1.63 -3.98
N GLY A 42 0.11 2.46 -4.97
CA GLY A 42 -0.77 3.58 -5.28
C GLY A 42 -2.14 3.11 -5.76
N ALA A 43 -3.22 3.66 -5.17
CA ALA A 43 -4.58 3.42 -5.60
C ALA A 43 -4.92 4.29 -6.83
N LYS A 44 -5.86 5.21 -6.69
CA LYS A 44 -6.24 6.16 -7.73
C LYS A 44 -5.80 7.57 -7.32
N GLY A 45 -5.37 8.36 -8.29
CA GLY A 45 -5.02 9.74 -8.02
C GLY A 45 -3.99 10.31 -8.98
N PRO A 46 -3.64 11.59 -8.83
CA PRO A 46 -2.71 12.29 -9.71
C PRO A 46 -1.29 11.71 -9.69
N GLY A 47 -0.95 10.97 -8.64
CA GLY A 47 0.34 10.29 -8.50
C GLY A 47 0.44 8.92 -9.15
N LYS A 48 -0.62 8.44 -9.81
CA LYS A 48 -0.63 7.12 -10.43
C LYS A 48 0.53 6.93 -11.40
N GLY A 49 1.27 5.83 -11.23
CA GLY A 49 2.45 5.53 -12.03
C GLY A 49 3.72 6.30 -11.62
N ARG A 50 3.67 7.04 -10.52
CA ARG A 50 4.83 7.73 -9.94
C ARG A 50 5.24 7.08 -8.63
N HIS A 51 6.54 6.97 -8.41
CA HIS A 51 7.11 6.37 -7.22
C HIS A 51 7.76 7.42 -6.32
N VAL A 52 7.46 7.36 -5.02
CA VAL A 52 8.04 8.22 -3.99
C VAL A 52 8.82 7.35 -3.00
N VAL A 53 10.05 7.71 -2.75
CA VAL A 53 10.88 7.09 -1.71
C VAL A 53 10.94 8.03 -0.52
N LEU A 54 10.55 7.53 0.66
CA LEU A 54 10.58 8.22 1.93
C LEU A 54 11.68 7.62 2.80
N ILE A 55 12.49 8.47 3.41
CA ILE A 55 13.63 8.04 4.22
C ILE A 55 13.37 8.42 5.67
N ALA A 56 13.30 7.42 6.53
CA ALA A 56 13.12 7.56 7.97
C ALA A 56 14.45 7.26 8.67
N ALA A 57 15.30 8.29 8.80
CA ALA A 57 16.67 8.15 9.31
C ALA A 57 17.00 9.18 10.40
N GLU A 58 16.00 9.80 11.00
CA GLU A 58 16.22 10.87 11.96
C GLU A 58 15.59 10.59 13.32
N GLN A 59 16.36 10.84 14.36
CA GLN A 59 16.02 10.54 15.75
C GLN A 59 15.06 11.56 16.37
N GLU A 60 15.17 12.83 16.02
CA GLU A 60 14.48 13.90 16.75
C GLU A 60 12.99 13.99 16.41
N TYR A 61 12.60 13.72 15.18
CA TYR A 61 11.24 13.95 14.67
C TYR A 61 10.39 12.69 14.52
N ARG A 62 10.85 11.55 15.05
CA ARG A 62 10.16 10.26 14.93
C ARG A 62 9.76 9.94 13.50
N SER A 63 10.69 10.09 12.58
CA SER A 63 10.46 9.83 11.15
C SER A 63 10.06 8.37 10.88
N GLU A 64 10.47 7.44 11.75
CA GLU A 64 10.06 6.04 11.70
C GLU A 64 8.54 5.82 11.87
N GLN A 65 7.84 6.79 12.46
CA GLN A 65 6.38 6.78 12.61
C GLN A 65 5.69 7.62 11.54
N SER A 66 6.22 8.81 11.27
CA SER A 66 5.60 9.77 10.35
C SER A 66 5.72 9.39 8.88
N MET A 67 6.85 8.80 8.45
CA MET A 67 7.06 8.43 7.05
C MET A 67 6.14 7.31 6.58
N PRO A 68 5.90 6.22 7.34
CA PRO A 68 4.89 5.23 6.97
C PRO A 68 3.48 5.80 6.90
N MET A 69 3.14 6.72 7.80
CA MET A 69 1.83 7.39 7.76
C MET A 69 1.69 8.24 6.50
N LEU A 70 2.70 9.02 6.15
CA LEU A 70 2.73 9.82 4.93
C LEU A 70 2.64 8.93 3.68
N ALA A 71 3.38 7.82 3.65
CA ALA A 71 3.30 6.85 2.56
C ALA A 71 1.89 6.32 2.35
N LYS A 72 1.17 5.99 3.43
CA LYS A 72 -0.23 5.55 3.36
C LYS A 72 -1.14 6.64 2.79
N VAL A 73 -0.96 7.89 3.18
CA VAL A 73 -1.76 9.01 2.65
C VAL A 73 -1.48 9.21 1.17
N LEU A 74 -0.21 9.24 0.77
CA LEU A 74 0.20 9.42 -0.62
C LEU A 74 -0.28 8.29 -1.52
N SER A 75 -0.20 7.05 -1.06
CA SER A 75 -0.64 5.90 -1.86
C SER A 75 -2.16 5.81 -1.94
N LYS A 76 -2.85 5.92 -0.82
CA LYS A 76 -4.30 5.70 -0.75
C LYS A 76 -5.09 6.86 -1.37
N HIS A 77 -4.69 8.09 -1.11
CA HIS A 77 -5.46 9.28 -1.50
C HIS A 77 -4.93 10.00 -2.73
N HIS A 78 -3.66 9.81 -3.05
CA HIS A 78 -3.01 10.50 -4.17
C HIS A 78 -2.46 9.56 -5.25
N GLY A 79 -2.50 8.25 -5.04
CA GLY A 79 -2.19 7.25 -6.06
C GLY A 79 -0.70 7.00 -6.29
N PHE A 80 0.20 7.51 -5.45
CA PHE A 80 1.62 7.25 -5.57
C PHE A 80 1.99 5.84 -5.09
N ASP A 81 2.91 5.18 -5.79
CA ASP A 81 3.62 4.04 -5.22
C ASP A 81 4.68 4.58 -4.26
N CYS A 82 4.74 4.07 -3.04
CA CYS A 82 5.64 4.57 -2.02
C CYS A 82 6.52 3.47 -1.45
N THR A 83 7.79 3.80 -1.21
CA THR A 83 8.71 2.95 -0.45
C THR A 83 9.26 3.75 0.73
N VAL A 84 9.20 3.18 1.93
CA VAL A 84 9.76 3.78 3.14
C VAL A 84 11.00 3.00 3.54
N LEU A 85 12.13 3.70 3.58
CA LEU A 85 13.44 3.18 4.02
C LEU A 85 13.69 3.61 5.46
N PHE A 86 14.23 2.69 6.26
CA PHE A 86 14.56 2.93 7.65
C PHE A 86 16.06 2.80 7.91
N SER A 87 16.57 3.53 8.89
CA SER A 87 17.86 3.21 9.49
C SER A 87 17.72 1.94 10.32
N VAL A 88 18.60 0.99 10.12
CA VAL A 88 18.60 -0.29 10.82
C VAL A 88 19.95 -0.57 11.45
N ASN A 89 19.93 -1.25 12.60
CA ASN A 89 21.13 -1.72 13.26
C ASN A 89 21.67 -3.03 12.60
N GLU A 90 22.77 -3.55 13.11
CA GLU A 90 23.38 -4.78 12.59
C GLU A 90 22.46 -6.01 12.67
N LYS A 91 21.46 -5.98 13.55
CA LYS A 91 20.45 -7.04 13.72
C LYS A 91 19.28 -6.90 12.75
N GLY A 92 19.22 -5.81 11.97
CA GLY A 92 18.11 -5.51 11.07
C GLY A 92 16.89 -4.89 11.76
N GLU A 93 17.03 -4.42 13.00
CA GLU A 93 15.97 -3.71 13.71
C GLU A 93 16.03 -2.22 13.38
N VAL A 94 14.87 -1.57 13.29
CA VAL A 94 14.81 -0.13 13.06
C VAL A 94 15.43 0.61 14.23
N ASP A 95 16.52 1.30 13.96
CA ASP A 95 17.24 2.08 14.96
C ASP A 95 17.53 3.49 14.44
N PRO A 96 16.75 4.50 14.88
CA PRO A 96 16.91 5.87 14.42
C PRO A 96 18.21 6.53 14.91
N THR A 97 18.92 5.92 15.84
CA THR A 97 20.20 6.46 16.36
C THR A 97 21.38 6.11 15.48
N MET A 98 21.21 5.13 14.60
CA MET A 98 22.28 4.73 13.68
C MET A 98 22.37 5.72 12.52
N PRO A 99 23.57 6.24 12.23
CA PRO A 99 23.78 6.96 10.98
C PRO A 99 23.49 5.99 9.84
N ALA A 100 22.53 6.34 9.00
CA ALA A 100 22.04 5.49 7.93
C ALA A 100 23.19 4.89 7.09
N PRO A 101 23.51 3.62 7.26
CA PRO A 101 24.08 2.90 6.17
C PRO A 101 22.92 2.37 5.36
N PHE A 102 22.58 3.04 4.29
CA PHE A 102 21.92 2.32 3.20
C PHE A 102 22.90 1.22 2.81
N LYS A 103 22.74 0.03 3.35
CA LYS A 103 23.45 -1.13 2.84
C LYS A 103 22.89 -1.38 1.47
N ASP A 104 23.54 -0.73 0.50
CA ASP A 104 23.42 -1.09 -0.88
C ASP A 104 23.81 -2.55 -0.98
N LYS A 105 22.86 -3.41 -1.27
CA LYS A 105 23.13 -4.78 -1.70
C LYS A 105 23.48 -4.71 -3.19
N THR A 106 24.64 -4.16 -3.48
CA THR A 106 25.29 -4.47 -4.76
C THR A 106 25.90 -5.85 -4.72
#